data_6d66343b569fed7dfb1b536b5e6cd642
#
_entry.id   6d66343b569fed7dfb1b536b5e6cd642
#
_cell.length_a   1.000
_cell.length_b   1.000
_cell.length_c   1.000
_cell.angle_alpha   90.00
_cell.angle_beta   90.00
_cell.angle_gamma   90.00
#
_symmetry.space_group_name_H-M   'P 1'
#
loop_
_entity.id
_entity.type
_entity.pdbx_description
1 polymer ?
#
loop_
_entity_poly.entity_id
_entity_poly.type
_entity_poly.pdbx_seq_one_letter_code
_entity_poly.pdbx_strand_id
1 'polypeptide(L)'
;MEVECLSEPAEIAIARTANPRAFAPRLLFPDDCLFRREERGIGVMDGMARRDTRTFFDRSVCPETNFYIGEVVHQPGKWSSFPPHTHVEPELYYYKFLPENGFALAEYGDDAYKVKHNDLLGMSANVTHAQACTPGYAEFYLWCIRLQDDKPLVSTFVPEYEWVNDPDARFFPNEK
;
A
#
# COMPACT_ATOMS: atom_id res chain seq x y z
N MET A 1 -17.60 5.49 -19.70
CA MET A 1 -16.37 6.32 -19.70
C MET A 1 -15.53 5.79 -20.86
N GLU A 2 -15.15 6.65 -21.75
CA GLU A 2 -14.21 6.41 -22.84
C GLU A 2 -12.89 7.09 -22.48
N VAL A 3 -11.79 6.41 -22.74
CA VAL A 3 -10.44 6.93 -22.49
C VAL A 3 -9.64 6.74 -23.78
N GLU A 4 -9.14 7.86 -24.32
CA GLU A 4 -8.33 7.89 -25.52
C GLU A 4 -6.92 8.38 -25.20
N CYS A 5 -5.90 7.68 -25.69
CA CYS A 5 -4.51 8.11 -25.58
C CYS A 5 -4.19 9.01 -26.77
N LEU A 6 -3.87 10.28 -26.51
CA LEU A 6 -3.66 11.28 -27.56
C LEU A 6 -2.17 11.48 -27.93
N SER A 7 -1.24 10.85 -27.23
CA SER A 7 0.19 11.05 -27.44
C SER A 7 0.96 9.72 -27.41
N GLU A 8 1.86 9.56 -26.47
CA GLU A 8 2.61 8.32 -26.27
C GLU A 8 1.74 7.24 -25.63
N PRO A 9 2.05 5.95 -25.84
CA PRO A 9 1.37 4.87 -25.13
C PRO A 9 1.38 5.07 -23.63
N ALA A 10 0.23 4.86 -22.99
CA ALA A 10 0.05 5.00 -21.56
C ALA A 10 -0.53 3.73 -20.93
N GLU A 11 -0.11 3.44 -19.70
CA GLU A 11 -0.74 2.42 -18.87
C GLU A 11 -1.72 3.08 -17.91
N ILE A 12 -2.91 2.49 -17.77
CA ILE A 12 -3.98 3.05 -16.93
C ILE A 12 -4.50 1.93 -16.03
N ALA A 13 -4.42 2.15 -14.72
CA ALA A 13 -5.10 1.29 -13.75
C ALA A 13 -6.54 1.79 -13.54
N ILE A 14 -7.52 0.90 -13.69
CA ILE A 14 -8.94 1.22 -13.48
C ILE A 14 -9.46 0.40 -12.31
N ALA A 15 -9.63 1.03 -11.15
CA ALA A 15 -10.26 0.43 -10.00
C ALA A 15 -11.77 0.76 -9.97
N ARG A 16 -12.60 -0.25 -9.66
CA ARG A 16 -14.06 -0.08 -9.58
C ARG A 16 -14.60 -0.71 -8.30
N THR A 17 -15.54 -0.02 -7.67
CA THR A 17 -16.29 -0.56 -6.53
C THR A 17 -17.72 -0.05 -6.53
N ALA A 18 -18.60 -0.74 -5.81
CA ALA A 18 -19.93 -0.24 -5.52
C ALA A 18 -19.83 0.92 -4.53
N ASN A 19 -20.55 1.99 -4.80
CA ASN A 19 -20.66 3.15 -3.92
C ASN A 19 -22.15 3.58 -3.85
N PRO A 20 -22.79 3.50 -2.68
CA PRO A 20 -24.22 3.81 -2.56
C PRO A 20 -24.53 5.31 -2.70
N ARG A 21 -23.53 6.17 -2.45
CA ARG A 21 -23.67 7.62 -2.53
C ARG A 21 -23.09 8.12 -3.84
N ALA A 22 -23.83 8.98 -4.51
CA ALA A 22 -23.35 9.63 -5.72
C ALA A 22 -22.48 10.85 -5.38
N PHE A 23 -21.46 11.10 -6.18
CA PHE A 23 -20.63 12.31 -6.13
C PHE A 23 -20.19 12.71 -7.53
N ALA A 24 -19.82 13.98 -7.68
CA ALA A 24 -19.35 14.50 -8.96
C ALA A 24 -17.99 13.91 -9.34
N PRO A 25 -17.71 13.68 -10.62
CA PRO A 25 -16.38 13.34 -11.11
C PRO A 25 -15.34 14.36 -10.65
N ARG A 26 -14.15 13.88 -10.31
CA ARG A 26 -13.01 14.72 -9.93
C ARG A 26 -11.76 14.30 -10.72
N LEU A 27 -10.99 15.28 -11.12
CA LEU A 27 -9.66 15.08 -11.66
C LEU A 27 -8.66 15.53 -10.58
N LEU A 28 -7.74 14.64 -10.23
CA LEU A 28 -6.66 14.91 -9.27
C LEU A 28 -5.34 14.80 -10.01
N PHE A 29 -4.54 15.85 -9.93
CA PHE A 29 -3.18 15.85 -10.44
C PHE A 29 -2.18 15.40 -9.36
N PRO A 30 -0.96 14.99 -9.72
CA PRO A 30 0.06 14.63 -8.73
C PRO A 30 0.25 15.70 -7.64
N ASP A 31 0.22 16.97 -8.01
CA ASP A 31 0.39 18.09 -7.08
C ASP A 31 -0.75 18.21 -6.07
N ASP A 32 -1.95 17.80 -6.43
CA ASP A 32 -3.12 17.77 -5.51
C ASP A 32 -2.94 16.74 -4.39
N CYS A 33 -2.01 15.80 -4.54
CA CYS A 33 -1.74 14.72 -3.60
C CYS A 33 -0.41 14.89 -2.84
N LEU A 34 0.41 15.88 -3.16
CA LEU A 34 1.76 16.04 -2.55
C LEU A 34 1.70 16.27 -1.04
N PHE A 35 0.73 17.02 -0.55
CA PHE A 35 0.56 17.30 0.88
C PHE A 35 0.18 16.05 1.69
N ARG A 36 -0.19 14.96 1.01
CA ARG A 36 -0.55 13.67 1.62
C ARG A 36 0.56 12.62 1.46
N ARG A 37 1.72 13.05 1.01
CA ARG A 37 2.92 12.22 0.99
C ARG A 37 3.52 12.14 2.37
N GLU A 38 3.79 10.93 2.81
CA GLU A 38 4.44 10.64 4.08
C GLU A 38 5.65 9.73 3.83
N GLU A 39 6.80 10.11 4.33
CA GLU A 39 7.93 9.19 4.45
C GLU A 39 7.77 8.43 5.78
N ARG A 40 7.53 7.13 5.69
CA ARG A 40 7.30 6.25 6.84
C ARG A 40 8.50 5.37 7.12
N GLY A 41 8.59 4.88 8.37
CA GLY A 41 9.63 3.95 8.79
C GLY A 41 10.96 4.61 9.09
N ILE A 42 10.99 5.95 9.28
CA ILE A 42 12.16 6.69 9.76
C ILE A 42 12.26 6.53 11.27
N GLY A 43 13.46 6.15 11.74
CA GLY A 43 13.74 6.05 13.18
C GLY A 43 13.08 4.87 13.90
N VAL A 44 12.48 3.96 13.14
CA VAL A 44 11.94 2.69 13.64
C VAL A 44 12.52 1.53 12.86
N MET A 45 12.62 0.34 13.48
CA MET A 45 13.11 -0.88 12.85
C MET A 45 14.47 -0.69 12.14
N ASP A 46 15.35 0.13 12.68
CA ASP A 46 16.64 0.50 12.07
C ASP A 46 16.51 0.91 10.58
N GLY A 47 15.42 1.58 10.24
CA GLY A 47 15.07 2.00 8.88
C GLY A 47 14.68 0.87 7.92
N MET A 48 14.44 -0.35 8.42
CA MET A 48 14.08 -1.50 7.56
C MET A 48 12.69 -1.35 6.93
N ALA A 49 11.81 -0.53 7.51
CA ALA A 49 10.46 -0.26 6.98
C ALA A 49 10.35 1.10 6.26
N ARG A 50 11.47 1.67 5.82
CA ARG A 50 11.48 2.98 5.15
C ARG A 50 10.84 2.91 3.78
N ARG A 51 9.83 3.76 3.57
CA ARG A 51 9.05 3.86 2.34
C ARG A 51 8.39 5.23 2.22
N ASP A 52 8.06 5.61 1.00
CA ASP A 52 7.18 6.74 0.73
C ASP A 52 5.75 6.24 0.55
N THR A 53 4.78 6.85 1.22
CA THR A 53 3.36 6.60 1.03
C THR A 53 2.68 7.86 0.53
N ARG A 54 1.71 7.71 -0.36
CA ARG A 54 0.88 8.81 -0.82
C ARG A 54 -0.56 8.35 -0.97
N THR A 55 -1.47 9.00 -0.26
CA THR A 55 -2.91 8.76 -0.42
C THR A 55 -3.46 9.67 -1.50
N PHE A 56 -4.12 9.10 -2.48
CA PHE A 56 -4.72 9.87 -3.59
C PHE A 56 -6.15 10.27 -3.29
N PHE A 57 -6.95 9.30 -2.84
CA PHE A 57 -8.39 9.47 -2.76
C PHE A 57 -8.97 8.69 -1.57
N ASP A 58 -9.68 9.38 -0.71
CA ASP A 58 -10.39 8.85 0.45
C ASP A 58 -11.52 9.80 0.87
N ARG A 59 -12.13 9.52 2.02
CA ARG A 59 -13.23 10.34 2.56
C ARG A 59 -12.81 11.76 2.98
N SER A 60 -11.54 12.06 3.16
CA SER A 60 -11.08 13.42 3.42
C SER A 60 -11.16 14.30 2.16
N VAL A 61 -11.00 13.67 0.99
CA VAL A 61 -11.14 14.32 -0.33
C VAL A 61 -12.59 14.29 -0.81
N CYS A 62 -13.28 13.18 -0.59
CA CYS A 62 -14.66 12.96 -1.00
C CYS A 62 -15.41 12.16 0.07
N PRO A 63 -16.16 12.83 0.97
CA PRO A 63 -16.84 12.15 2.09
C PRO A 63 -17.81 11.04 1.67
N GLU A 64 -18.33 11.11 0.44
CA GLU A 64 -19.26 10.13 -0.11
C GLU A 64 -18.60 8.87 -0.62
N THR A 65 -17.27 8.86 -0.79
CA THR A 65 -16.57 7.71 -1.35
C THR A 65 -16.43 6.55 -0.36
N ASN A 66 -16.51 5.34 -0.91
CA ASN A 66 -16.05 4.12 -0.23
C ASN A 66 -14.70 3.62 -0.76
N PHE A 67 -14.03 4.38 -1.61
CA PHE A 67 -12.65 4.10 -1.96
C PHE A 67 -11.66 4.74 -0.99
N TYR A 68 -10.62 3.97 -0.72
CA TYR A 68 -9.39 4.44 -0.11
C TYR A 68 -8.25 3.95 -0.99
N ILE A 69 -7.62 4.86 -1.73
CA ILE A 69 -6.64 4.56 -2.76
C ILE A 69 -5.38 5.38 -2.52
N GLY A 70 -4.25 4.74 -2.64
CA GLY A 70 -2.95 5.38 -2.59
C GLY A 70 -1.85 4.48 -3.12
N GLU A 71 -0.62 4.94 -2.97
CA GLU A 71 0.56 4.21 -3.39
C GLU A 71 1.60 4.12 -2.28
N VAL A 72 2.45 3.11 -2.40
CA VAL A 72 3.69 2.99 -1.65
C VAL A 72 4.83 2.82 -2.64
N VAL A 73 5.94 3.52 -2.36
CA VAL A 73 7.22 3.27 -3.00
C VAL A 73 8.18 2.75 -1.94
N HIS A 74 8.56 1.48 -2.05
CA HIS A 74 9.59 0.88 -1.20
C HIS A 74 10.97 1.26 -1.67
N GLN A 75 11.84 1.51 -0.71
CA GLN A 75 13.27 1.51 -0.97
C GLN A 75 13.80 0.07 -1.09
N PRO A 76 14.87 -0.17 -1.88
CA PRO A 76 15.42 -1.51 -2.08
C PRO A 76 15.69 -2.26 -0.78
N GLY A 77 15.19 -3.49 -0.69
CA GLY A 77 15.38 -4.37 0.47
C GLY A 77 14.59 -3.99 1.72
N LYS A 78 13.63 -3.07 1.61
CA LYS A 78 12.83 -2.59 2.74
C LYS A 78 11.48 -3.29 2.83
N TRP A 79 10.82 -3.10 3.97
CA TRP A 79 9.49 -3.62 4.26
C TRP A 79 8.42 -2.53 4.27
N SER A 80 7.17 -2.92 4.04
CA SER A 80 6.00 -2.11 4.36
C SER A 80 4.88 -2.97 4.92
N SER A 81 3.86 -2.30 5.45
CA SER A 81 2.76 -2.96 6.14
C SER A 81 3.24 -3.88 7.27
N PHE A 82 4.48 -3.66 7.75
CA PHE A 82 5.09 -4.36 8.87
C PHE A 82 5.09 -3.48 10.13
N PRO A 83 4.72 -3.99 11.33
CA PRO A 83 4.27 -5.37 11.61
C PRO A 83 3.07 -5.79 10.79
N PRO A 84 2.91 -7.13 10.56
CA PRO A 84 1.72 -7.65 9.90
C PRO A 84 0.45 -7.17 10.58
N HIS A 85 -0.55 -6.86 9.80
CA HIS A 85 -1.81 -6.37 10.32
C HIS A 85 -3.00 -6.93 9.55
N THR A 86 -4.19 -6.77 10.13
CA THR A 86 -5.46 -7.13 9.51
C THR A 86 -6.43 -5.97 9.54
N HIS A 87 -7.38 -5.97 8.64
CA HIS A 87 -8.59 -5.16 8.67
C HIS A 87 -9.75 -5.89 8.02
N VAL A 88 -10.97 -5.45 8.30
CA VAL A 88 -12.18 -6.13 7.82
C VAL A 88 -12.52 -5.84 6.36
N GLU A 89 -11.84 -4.91 5.74
CA GLU A 89 -11.99 -4.56 4.34
C GLU A 89 -11.08 -5.44 3.47
N PRO A 90 -11.57 -5.93 2.32
CA PRO A 90 -10.68 -6.49 1.31
C PRO A 90 -9.85 -5.40 0.65
N GLU A 91 -8.63 -5.75 0.26
CA GLU A 91 -7.67 -4.85 -0.36
C GLU A 91 -7.08 -5.46 -1.64
N LEU A 92 -6.69 -4.62 -2.57
CA LEU A 92 -5.99 -5.01 -3.80
C LEU A 92 -4.66 -4.27 -3.88
N TYR A 93 -3.60 -4.99 -4.24
CA TYR A 93 -2.28 -4.44 -4.55
C TYR A 93 -1.93 -4.69 -6.01
N TYR A 94 -1.61 -3.61 -6.75
CA TYR A 94 -1.08 -3.69 -8.10
C TYR A 94 0.38 -3.25 -8.09
N TYR A 95 1.28 -4.11 -8.57
CA TYR A 95 2.71 -3.97 -8.40
C TYR A 95 3.44 -3.51 -9.65
N LYS A 96 4.42 -2.64 -9.45
CA LYS A 96 5.44 -2.25 -10.43
C LYS A 96 6.82 -2.33 -9.80
N PHE A 97 7.83 -2.62 -10.61
CA PHE A 97 9.23 -2.67 -10.18
C PHE A 97 10.11 -1.85 -11.09
N LEU A 98 11.17 -1.27 -10.54
CA LEU A 98 12.23 -0.61 -11.29
C LEU A 98 13.59 -1.14 -10.77
N PRO A 99 14.38 -1.84 -11.64
CA PRO A 99 14.05 -2.37 -12.98
C PRO A 99 12.86 -3.36 -12.97
N GLU A 100 12.19 -3.53 -14.12
CA GLU A 100 10.96 -4.32 -14.24
C GLU A 100 11.11 -5.82 -13.94
N ASN A 101 12.32 -6.37 -14.00
CA ASN A 101 12.61 -7.76 -13.66
C ASN A 101 12.71 -8.02 -12.15
N GLY A 102 12.41 -7.01 -11.31
CA GLY A 102 12.33 -7.12 -9.86
C GLY A 102 11.16 -7.99 -9.39
N PHE A 103 11.17 -8.29 -8.10
CA PHE A 103 10.08 -8.97 -7.43
C PHE A 103 10.02 -8.58 -5.95
N ALA A 104 8.91 -8.87 -5.31
CA ALA A 104 8.74 -8.77 -3.87
C ALA A 104 8.15 -10.05 -3.29
N LEU A 105 8.15 -10.15 -1.97
CA LEU A 105 7.41 -11.16 -1.24
C LEU A 105 6.26 -10.49 -0.50
N ALA A 106 5.05 -10.95 -0.81
CA ALA A 106 3.82 -10.50 -0.17
C ALA A 106 3.34 -11.59 0.79
N GLU A 107 3.25 -11.26 2.07
CA GLU A 107 2.60 -12.13 3.06
C GLU A 107 1.09 -12.17 2.81
N TYR A 108 0.50 -13.32 2.99
CA TYR A 108 -0.94 -13.55 2.97
C TYR A 108 -1.29 -14.66 3.97
N GLY A 109 -1.57 -14.28 5.21
CA GLY A 109 -1.70 -15.22 6.31
C GLY A 109 -0.38 -15.98 6.55
N ASP A 110 -0.44 -17.29 6.51
CA ASP A 110 0.74 -18.16 6.66
C ASP A 110 1.53 -18.37 5.36
N ASP A 111 1.03 -17.84 4.23
CA ASP A 111 1.66 -17.98 2.92
C ASP A 111 2.48 -16.75 2.55
N ALA A 112 3.44 -16.93 1.65
CA ALA A 112 4.19 -15.85 1.01
C ALA A 112 4.15 -16.00 -0.51
N TYR A 113 3.68 -14.97 -1.19
CA TYR A 113 3.60 -14.92 -2.64
C TYR A 113 4.72 -14.09 -3.22
N LYS A 114 5.38 -14.63 -4.24
CA LYS A 114 6.31 -13.86 -5.07
C LYS A 114 5.54 -13.05 -6.08
N VAL A 115 5.52 -11.74 -5.91
CA VAL A 115 4.87 -10.80 -6.83
C VAL A 115 5.88 -10.14 -7.75
N LYS A 116 5.49 -9.86 -8.99
CA LYS A 116 6.32 -9.31 -10.06
C LYS A 116 5.69 -8.07 -10.67
N HIS A 117 6.41 -7.47 -11.60
CA HIS A 117 5.93 -6.32 -12.38
C HIS A 117 4.62 -6.66 -13.09
N ASN A 118 3.61 -5.82 -12.93
CA ASN A 118 2.23 -5.96 -13.41
C ASN A 118 1.38 -7.06 -12.73
N ASP A 119 1.85 -7.65 -11.65
CA ASP A 119 1.00 -8.55 -10.86
C ASP A 119 -0.06 -7.77 -10.06
N LEU A 120 -1.16 -8.44 -9.82
CA LEU A 120 -2.24 -8.01 -8.93
C LEU A 120 -2.44 -9.06 -7.85
N LEU A 121 -2.43 -8.65 -6.59
CA LEU A 121 -2.73 -9.52 -5.45
C LEU A 121 -3.94 -8.99 -4.69
N GLY A 122 -4.94 -9.85 -4.49
CA GLY A 122 -6.12 -9.55 -3.67
C GLY A 122 -5.93 -10.07 -2.25
N MET A 123 -6.09 -9.19 -1.28
CA MET A 123 -6.11 -9.52 0.15
C MET A 123 -7.54 -9.68 0.61
N SER A 124 -7.90 -10.87 1.12
CA SER A 124 -9.20 -11.08 1.72
C SER A 124 -9.31 -10.36 3.07
N ALA A 125 -10.54 -10.05 3.47
CA ALA A 125 -10.83 -9.49 4.78
C ALA A 125 -10.22 -10.34 5.92
N ASN A 126 -9.66 -9.68 6.92
CA ASN A 126 -9.08 -10.29 8.13
C ASN A 126 -7.89 -11.23 7.90
N VAL A 127 -7.23 -11.17 6.75
CA VAL A 127 -5.99 -11.90 6.49
C VAL A 127 -4.80 -10.98 6.79
N THR A 128 -3.82 -11.49 7.53
CA THR A 128 -2.57 -10.78 7.81
C THR A 128 -1.78 -10.56 6.53
N HIS A 129 -1.17 -9.41 6.41
CA HIS A 129 -0.34 -9.09 5.26
C HIS A 129 0.76 -8.09 5.58
N ALA A 130 1.89 -8.29 4.93
CA ALA A 130 3.06 -7.41 4.91
C ALA A 130 3.77 -7.57 3.56
N GLN A 131 4.69 -6.66 3.24
CA GLN A 131 5.40 -6.65 1.97
C GLN A 131 6.89 -6.50 2.20
N ALA A 132 7.70 -7.25 1.43
CA ALA A 132 9.16 -7.16 1.47
C ALA A 132 9.73 -7.02 0.05
N CYS A 133 10.35 -5.87 -0.22
CA CYS A 133 10.99 -5.60 -1.52
C CYS A 133 12.36 -6.27 -1.61
N THR A 134 12.72 -6.77 -2.79
CA THR A 134 14.07 -7.32 -3.02
C THR A 134 15.15 -6.25 -3.00
N PRO A 135 16.38 -6.59 -2.53
CA PRO A 135 17.53 -5.67 -2.62
C PRO A 135 17.83 -5.24 -4.05
N GLY A 136 18.13 -3.95 -4.25
CA GLY A 136 18.53 -3.40 -5.54
C GLY A 136 17.40 -2.98 -6.46
N TYR A 137 16.14 -3.19 -6.07
CA TYR A 137 14.96 -2.82 -6.84
C TYR A 137 14.10 -1.84 -6.05
N ALA A 138 13.53 -0.84 -6.73
CA ALA A 138 12.41 -0.10 -6.18
C ALA A 138 11.12 -0.86 -6.47
N GLU A 139 10.28 -1.00 -5.48
CA GLU A 139 8.93 -1.54 -5.61
C GLU A 139 7.94 -0.40 -5.45
N PHE A 140 7.03 -0.31 -6.39
CA PHE A 140 5.83 0.48 -6.30
C PHE A 140 4.64 -0.46 -6.19
N TYR A 141 3.70 -0.17 -5.33
CA TYR A 141 2.38 -0.74 -5.43
C TYR A 141 1.27 0.30 -5.20
N LEU A 142 0.24 0.18 -6.03
CA LEU A 142 -1.03 0.88 -5.85
C LEU A 142 -1.90 0.02 -4.94
N TRP A 143 -2.36 0.56 -3.84
CA TRP A 143 -3.31 -0.11 -2.96
C TRP A 143 -4.70 0.49 -3.12
N CYS A 144 -5.71 -0.39 -3.12
CA CYS A 144 -7.11 -0.04 -3.25
C CYS A 144 -7.92 -0.79 -2.20
N ILE A 145 -8.57 -0.06 -1.31
CA ILE A 145 -9.45 -0.61 -0.27
C ILE A 145 -10.87 -0.15 -0.53
N ARG A 146 -11.83 -1.08 -0.44
CA ARG A 146 -13.24 -0.74 -0.38
C ARG A 146 -13.65 -0.62 1.08
N LEU A 147 -13.81 0.61 1.56
CA LEU A 147 -14.27 0.91 2.90
C LEU A 147 -15.70 0.43 3.13
N GLN A 148 -16.01 -0.01 4.34
CA GLN A 148 -17.39 -0.23 4.75
C GLN A 148 -18.17 1.09 4.77
N ASP A 149 -19.48 0.99 4.51
CA ASP A 149 -20.34 2.14 4.52
C ASP A 149 -20.33 2.80 5.92
N ASP A 150 -20.03 4.10 5.95
CA ASP A 150 -19.99 4.94 7.15
C ASP A 150 -19.06 4.50 8.28
N LYS A 151 -18.08 3.61 7.98
CA LYS A 151 -17.07 3.19 8.96
C LYS A 151 -15.67 3.64 8.53
N PRO A 152 -14.81 4.01 9.49
CA PRO A 152 -13.40 4.24 9.22
C PRO A 152 -12.68 2.91 8.96
N LEU A 153 -11.58 2.97 8.25
CA LEU A 153 -10.61 1.86 8.21
C LEU A 153 -9.96 1.73 9.60
N VAL A 154 -9.97 0.52 10.12
CA VAL A 154 -9.28 0.19 11.37
C VAL A 154 -8.38 -1.01 11.13
N SER A 155 -7.07 -0.78 11.21
CA SER A 155 -6.07 -1.85 11.13
C SER A 155 -5.69 -2.29 12.54
N THR A 156 -5.51 -3.61 12.70
CA THR A 156 -5.07 -4.25 13.95
C THR A 156 -3.78 -5.00 13.67
N PHE A 157 -2.71 -4.61 14.35
CA PHE A 157 -1.43 -5.32 14.25
C PHE A 157 -1.48 -6.68 14.92
N VAL A 158 -0.64 -7.61 14.44
CA VAL A 158 -0.41 -8.89 15.09
C VAL A 158 0.45 -8.64 16.34
N PRO A 159 -0.08 -8.89 17.55
CA PRO A 159 0.57 -8.44 18.79
C PRO A 159 1.98 -8.99 19.00
N GLU A 160 2.26 -10.21 18.55
CA GLU A 160 3.58 -10.86 18.70
C GLU A 160 4.71 -10.16 17.93
N TYR A 161 4.37 -9.32 16.93
CA TYR A 161 5.33 -8.56 16.11
C TYR A 161 5.38 -7.07 16.46
N GLU A 162 4.50 -6.56 17.34
CA GLU A 162 4.44 -5.13 17.65
C GLU A 162 5.69 -4.58 18.34
N TRP A 163 6.46 -5.45 19.01
CA TRP A 163 7.69 -5.07 19.72
C TRP A 163 8.71 -4.34 18.84
N VAL A 164 8.70 -4.57 17.51
CA VAL A 164 9.62 -3.90 16.58
C VAL A 164 9.36 -2.39 16.44
N ASN A 165 8.19 -1.93 16.87
CA ASN A 165 7.83 -0.51 16.90
C ASN A 165 8.33 0.21 18.16
N ASP A 166 8.83 -0.52 19.15
CA ASP A 166 9.40 0.07 20.35
C ASP A 166 10.69 0.83 19.98
N PRO A 167 10.84 2.11 20.32
CA PRO A 167 12.06 2.88 20.08
C PRO A 167 13.32 2.25 20.69
N ASP A 168 13.16 1.49 21.77
CA ASP A 168 14.24 0.79 22.45
C ASP A 168 14.40 -0.67 22.02
N ALA A 169 13.66 -1.09 20.97
CA ALA A 169 13.74 -2.46 20.45
C ALA A 169 15.16 -2.83 20.04
N ARG A 170 15.60 -4.01 20.49
CA ARG A 170 16.91 -4.56 20.13
C ARG A 170 16.74 -5.61 19.06
N PHE A 171 17.31 -5.34 17.89
CA PHE A 171 17.26 -6.27 16.76
C PHE A 171 18.45 -7.21 16.78
N PHE A 172 18.17 -8.50 16.61
CA PHE A 172 19.21 -9.52 16.51
C PHE A 172 19.92 -9.44 15.15
N PRO A 173 21.24 -9.78 15.08
CA PRO A 173 22.14 -10.21 16.15
C PRO A 173 22.91 -9.08 16.85
N ASN A 174 22.43 -7.84 16.81
CA ASN A 174 23.16 -6.71 17.36
C ASN A 174 23.20 -6.75 18.89
N GLU A 175 24.31 -7.16 19.45
CA GLU A 175 24.68 -6.97 20.85
C GLU A 175 25.36 -5.58 21.03
N LYS A 176 24.62 -4.51 20.79
CA LYS A 176 25.15 -3.16 21.07
C LYS A 176 24.55 -2.60 22.32
#